data_f6c853d03b77ba32af1e6d9a617da222
#
_entry.id   f6c853d03b77ba32af1e6d9a617da222
#
_cell.length_a   1.000
_cell.length_b   1.000
_cell.length_c   1.000
_cell.angle_alpha   90.00
_cell.angle_beta   90.00
_cell.angle_gamma   90.00
#
_symmetry.space_group_name_H-M   'P 1'
#
loop_
_entity.id
_entity.type
_entity.pdbx_description
1 polymer ?
#
loop_
_entity_poly.entity_id
_entity_poly.type
_entity_poly.pdbx_seq_one_letter_code
_entity_poly.pdbx_strand_id
1 'polypeptide(L)'
;MAKTILIPTDFTVESLNLAKTALENNSNTTEKLRIILVYGQWTSSSITELLFYSKGQILEVLENEEFKCSCKMLLAKYESIIDQMSIDIFSGTNQNAFENYLEGNKVTEAYIPRNYKLKLKNRNSFNLIPFFTKSKTQLFEVNWNTVSLENSENQKNEISSLFFTHGQIAH
;
A
#
# COMPACT_ATOMS: atom_id res chain seq x y z
N MET A 1 -21.78 -5.52 -1.61
CA MET A 1 -20.44 -6.12 -1.42
C MET A 1 -19.43 -5.01 -1.28
N ALA A 2 -18.40 -5.21 -0.49
CA ALA A 2 -17.32 -4.24 -0.39
C ALA A 2 -16.41 -4.30 -1.63
N LYS A 3 -16.06 -3.14 -2.16
CA LYS A 3 -15.10 -3.01 -3.26
C LYS A 3 -13.68 -3.17 -2.71
N THR A 4 -12.86 -4.02 -3.28
CA THR A 4 -11.50 -4.25 -2.80
C THR A 4 -10.48 -3.51 -3.65
N ILE A 5 -9.67 -2.67 -3.00
CA ILE A 5 -8.63 -1.86 -3.62
C ILE A 5 -7.27 -2.34 -3.10
N LEU A 6 -6.35 -2.66 -4.01
CA LEU A 6 -4.99 -3.07 -3.70
C LEU A 6 -4.01 -1.93 -3.95
N ILE A 7 -3.13 -1.69 -2.98
CA ILE A 7 -2.18 -0.57 -3.00
C ILE A 7 -0.82 -1.08 -2.54
N PRO A 8 0.25 -0.90 -3.31
CA PRO A 8 1.60 -1.22 -2.85
C PRO A 8 2.04 -0.24 -1.76
N THR A 9 2.74 -0.74 -0.76
CA THR A 9 3.29 0.07 0.33
C THR A 9 4.78 -0.21 0.51
N ASP A 10 5.51 0.78 0.99
CA ASP A 10 6.89 0.67 1.46
C ASP A 10 7.02 1.07 2.94
N PHE A 11 5.90 1.11 3.65
CA PHE A 11 5.81 1.52 5.06
C PHE A 11 6.27 2.95 5.34
N THR A 12 6.34 3.79 4.32
CA THR A 12 6.52 5.24 4.49
C THR A 12 5.17 5.94 4.55
N VAL A 13 5.12 7.04 5.27
CA VAL A 13 3.91 7.90 5.29
C VAL A 13 3.60 8.40 3.87
N GLU A 14 4.63 8.70 3.08
CA GLU A 14 4.49 9.19 1.70
C GLU A 14 3.75 8.18 0.81
N SER A 15 4.01 6.87 0.95
CA SER A 15 3.31 5.85 0.17
C SER A 15 1.80 5.82 0.45
N LEU A 16 1.36 6.30 1.61
CA LEU A 16 -0.07 6.41 1.95
C LEU A 16 -0.82 7.46 1.13
N ASN A 17 -0.13 8.31 0.35
CA ASN A 17 -0.78 9.16 -0.65
C ASN A 17 -1.59 8.34 -1.67
N LEU A 18 -1.17 7.12 -1.96
CA LEU A 18 -1.93 6.19 -2.80
C LEU A 18 -3.28 5.84 -2.17
N ALA A 19 -3.27 5.46 -0.90
CA ALA A 19 -4.49 5.14 -0.15
C ALA A 19 -5.40 6.36 -0.03
N LYS A 20 -4.84 7.52 0.29
CA LYS A 20 -5.58 8.78 0.37
C LYS A 20 -6.28 9.10 -0.96
N THR A 21 -5.54 9.03 -2.08
CA THR A 21 -6.08 9.29 -3.41
C THR A 21 -7.18 8.29 -3.78
N ALA A 22 -6.99 7.01 -3.47
CA ALA A 22 -8.00 5.98 -3.70
C ALA A 22 -9.28 6.27 -2.92
N LEU A 23 -9.16 6.68 -1.66
CA LEU A 23 -10.29 7.04 -0.81
C LEU A 23 -11.01 8.30 -1.30
N GLU A 24 -10.27 9.33 -1.70
CA GLU A 24 -10.83 10.56 -2.27
C GLU A 24 -11.58 10.27 -3.58
N ASN A 25 -11.00 9.44 -4.46
CA ASN A 25 -11.62 9.07 -5.72
C ASN A 25 -12.91 8.26 -5.54
N ASN A 26 -13.05 7.56 -4.43
CA ASN A 26 -14.23 6.77 -4.10
C ASN A 26 -15.12 7.42 -3.02
N SER A 27 -14.93 8.68 -2.71
CA SER A 27 -15.66 9.37 -1.62
C SER A 27 -17.17 9.43 -1.83
N ASN A 28 -17.61 9.38 -3.06
CA ASN A 28 -19.03 9.44 -3.44
C ASN A 28 -19.67 8.05 -3.65
N THR A 29 -18.92 6.98 -3.39
CA THR A 29 -19.47 5.63 -3.53
C THR A 29 -20.43 5.28 -2.40
N THR A 30 -21.44 4.50 -2.71
CA THR A 30 -22.33 3.91 -1.71
C THR A 30 -21.80 2.58 -1.18
N GLU A 31 -20.80 2.01 -1.86
CA GLU A 31 -20.18 0.75 -1.47
C GLU A 31 -19.09 0.98 -0.43
N LYS A 32 -19.00 0.05 0.51
CA LYS A 32 -17.88 0.04 1.46
C LYS A 32 -16.60 -0.40 0.77
N LEU A 33 -15.48 0.16 1.21
CA LEU A 33 -14.16 -0.11 0.65
C LEU A 33 -13.35 -1.02 1.57
N ARG A 34 -12.77 -2.04 1.00
CA ARG A 34 -11.73 -2.85 1.62
C ARG A 34 -10.39 -2.46 1.02
N ILE A 35 -9.50 -1.91 1.83
CA ILE A 35 -8.17 -1.48 1.39
C ILE A 35 -7.13 -2.51 1.82
N ILE A 36 -6.33 -3.00 0.88
CA ILE A 36 -5.20 -3.87 1.15
C ILE A 36 -3.91 -3.14 0.77
N LEU A 37 -3.08 -2.88 1.76
CA LEU A 37 -1.72 -2.38 1.54
C LEU A 37 -0.81 -3.59 1.40
N VAL A 38 -0.16 -3.76 0.26
CA VAL A 38 0.65 -4.95 -0.05
C VAL A 38 2.13 -4.61 -0.18
N TYR A 39 2.97 -5.45 0.40
CA TYR A 39 4.42 -5.35 0.35
C TYR A 39 5.03 -6.62 -0.24
N GLY A 40 5.95 -6.49 -1.18
CA GLY A 40 6.63 -7.61 -1.80
C GLY A 40 7.85 -8.05 -1.00
N GLN A 41 7.82 -9.25 -0.46
CA GLN A 41 8.95 -9.84 0.26
C GLN A 41 8.98 -11.34 0.09
N TRP A 42 10.12 -11.84 -0.36
CA TRP A 42 10.33 -13.29 -0.44
C TRP A 42 10.48 -13.89 0.95
N THR A 43 9.83 -15.01 1.15
CA THR A 43 10.02 -15.84 2.34
C THR A 43 11.27 -16.70 2.17
N SER A 44 11.92 -17.00 3.29
CA SER A 44 13.08 -17.90 3.28
C SER A 44 12.68 -19.28 2.78
N SER A 45 13.58 -19.92 2.03
CA SER A 45 13.44 -21.31 1.59
C SER A 45 13.78 -22.33 2.69
N SER A 46 14.29 -21.88 3.83
CA SER A 46 14.59 -22.76 4.97
C SER A 46 13.31 -23.23 5.66
N ILE A 47 13.14 -24.56 5.78
CA ILE A 47 11.98 -25.16 6.45
C ILE A 47 11.90 -24.68 7.91
N THR A 48 13.05 -24.50 8.57
CA THR A 48 13.10 -24.01 9.96
C THR A 48 12.58 -22.58 10.06
N GLU A 49 12.96 -21.72 9.15
CA GLU A 49 12.47 -20.34 9.13
C GLU A 49 10.99 -20.27 8.75
N LEU A 50 10.53 -21.10 7.82
CA LEU A 50 9.10 -21.17 7.46
C LEU A 50 8.21 -21.59 8.63
N LEU A 51 8.70 -22.46 9.51
CA LEU A 51 7.96 -22.90 10.71
C LEU A 51 7.85 -21.82 11.79
N PHE A 52 8.84 -20.90 11.85
CA PHE A 52 8.90 -19.85 12.86
C PHE A 52 8.58 -18.45 12.33
N TYR A 53 8.41 -18.31 11.02
CA TYR A 53 8.19 -17.03 10.36
C TYR A 53 6.69 -16.76 10.23
N SER A 54 6.15 -15.96 11.12
CA SER A 54 4.78 -15.47 10.96
C SER A 54 4.78 -14.14 10.19
N LYS A 55 3.73 -13.95 9.39
CA LYS A 55 3.46 -12.68 8.70
C LYS A 55 3.42 -11.50 9.69
N GLY A 56 2.86 -11.70 10.88
CA GLY A 56 2.83 -10.70 11.94
C GLY A 56 4.21 -10.25 12.38
N GLN A 57 5.17 -11.17 12.50
CA GLN A 57 6.55 -10.83 12.87
C GLN A 57 7.25 -10.02 11.79
N ILE A 58 7.02 -10.32 10.52
CA ILE A 58 7.54 -9.52 9.41
C ILE A 58 7.00 -8.10 9.48
N LEU A 59 5.70 -7.95 9.69
CA LEU A 59 5.05 -6.65 9.77
C LEU A 59 5.55 -5.84 10.98
N GLU A 60 5.77 -6.45 12.13
CA GLU A 60 6.32 -5.77 13.32
C GLU A 60 7.69 -5.13 13.05
N VAL A 61 8.54 -5.77 12.25
CA VAL A 61 9.86 -5.25 11.88
C VAL A 61 9.76 -4.12 10.85
N LEU A 62 8.83 -4.23 9.91
CA LEU A 62 8.70 -3.29 8.79
C LEU A 62 7.90 -2.04 9.14
N GLU A 63 6.89 -2.16 9.98
CA GLU A 63 6.05 -1.04 10.41
C GLU A 63 6.80 -0.12 11.36
N ASN A 64 6.52 1.18 11.26
CA ASN A 64 6.98 2.19 12.21
C ASN A 64 5.78 2.96 12.77
N GLU A 65 6.01 3.68 13.88
CA GLU A 65 4.95 4.39 14.60
C GLU A 65 4.28 5.49 13.76
N GLU A 66 5.04 6.16 12.91
CA GLU A 66 4.52 7.22 12.04
C GLU A 66 3.56 6.64 11.00
N PHE A 67 3.93 5.54 10.37
CA PHE A 67 3.10 4.83 9.42
C PHE A 67 1.81 4.32 10.08
N LYS A 68 1.92 3.69 11.26
CA LYS A 68 0.77 3.21 12.03
C LYS A 68 -0.17 4.36 12.41
N CYS A 69 0.39 5.46 12.90
CA CYS A 69 -0.39 6.65 13.25
C CYS A 69 -1.12 7.22 12.05
N SER A 70 -0.44 7.31 10.91
CA SER A 70 -1.02 7.82 9.66
C SER A 70 -2.13 6.90 9.12
N CYS A 71 -1.98 5.59 9.23
CA CYS A 71 -3.04 4.64 8.91
C CYS A 71 -4.29 4.84 9.78
N LYS A 72 -4.10 5.02 11.10
CA LYS A 72 -5.20 5.31 12.04
C LYS A 72 -5.92 6.61 11.69
N MET A 73 -5.17 7.65 11.30
CA MET A 73 -5.74 8.94 10.89
C MET A 73 -6.56 8.82 9.60
N LEU A 74 -6.07 8.04 8.61
CA LEU A 74 -6.85 7.76 7.39
C LEU A 74 -8.13 6.98 7.69
N LEU A 75 -8.04 5.96 8.55
CA LEU A 75 -9.21 5.19 9.00
C LEU A 75 -10.25 6.09 9.67
N ALA A 76 -9.84 6.96 10.57
CA ALA A 76 -10.74 7.88 11.26
C ALA A 76 -11.39 8.89 10.28
N LYS A 77 -10.59 9.44 9.35
CA LYS A 77 -11.10 10.43 8.39
C LYS A 77 -12.12 9.84 7.41
N TYR A 78 -11.93 8.60 7.00
CA TYR A 78 -12.75 7.92 5.98
C TYR A 78 -13.60 6.77 6.56
N GLU A 79 -13.87 6.79 7.86
CA GLU A 79 -14.64 5.76 8.58
C GLU A 79 -15.98 5.44 7.90
N SER A 80 -16.64 6.45 7.33
CA SER A 80 -17.93 6.27 6.67
C SER A 80 -17.89 5.39 5.42
N ILE A 81 -16.73 5.29 4.75
CA ILE A 81 -16.58 4.54 3.49
C ILE A 81 -15.67 3.32 3.61
N ILE A 82 -14.80 3.25 4.62
CA ILE A 82 -13.91 2.09 4.82
C ILE A 82 -14.64 1.01 5.61
N ASP A 83 -14.66 -0.20 5.06
CA ASP A 83 -15.07 -1.40 5.77
C ASP A 83 -13.90 -2.04 6.52
N GLN A 84 -12.78 -2.18 5.82
CA GLN A 84 -11.57 -2.77 6.37
C GLN A 84 -10.32 -2.20 5.69
N MET A 85 -9.27 -1.99 6.48
CA MET A 85 -7.93 -1.70 6.00
C MET A 85 -6.95 -2.71 6.59
N SER A 86 -6.20 -3.38 5.75
CA SER A 86 -5.25 -4.42 6.15
C SER A 86 -3.91 -4.25 5.42
N ILE A 87 -2.87 -4.79 6.03
CA ILE A 87 -1.54 -4.85 5.43
C ILE A 87 -1.24 -6.31 5.13
N ASP A 88 -0.74 -6.57 3.93
CA ASP A 88 -0.43 -7.91 3.46
C ASP A 88 0.96 -8.01 2.85
N ILE A 89 1.52 -9.21 2.86
CA ILE A 89 2.81 -9.51 2.24
C ILE A 89 2.56 -10.49 1.09
N PHE A 90 3.00 -10.08 -0.10
CA PHE A 90 3.04 -10.96 -1.27
C PHE A 90 4.44 -11.54 -1.44
N SER A 91 4.55 -12.84 -1.46
CA SER A 91 5.81 -13.58 -1.58
C SER A 91 5.93 -14.43 -2.85
N GLY A 92 4.99 -14.28 -3.78
CA GLY A 92 5.00 -14.99 -5.05
C GLY A 92 6.16 -14.56 -5.96
N THR A 93 6.58 -15.45 -6.85
CA THR A 93 7.75 -15.25 -7.71
C THR A 93 7.42 -14.94 -9.17
N ASN A 94 6.16 -15.06 -9.57
CA ASN A 94 5.77 -14.87 -10.95
C ASN A 94 4.40 -14.18 -11.10
N GLN A 95 4.09 -13.80 -12.32
CA GLN A 95 2.85 -13.08 -12.64
C GLN A 95 1.59 -13.91 -12.34
N ASN A 96 1.62 -15.21 -12.59
CA ASN A 96 0.46 -16.08 -12.31
C ASN A 96 0.13 -16.13 -10.81
N ALA A 97 1.16 -16.18 -9.95
CA ALA A 97 0.97 -16.10 -8.51
C ALA A 97 0.33 -14.77 -8.10
N PHE A 98 0.72 -13.67 -8.75
CA PHE A 98 0.13 -12.36 -8.50
C PHE A 98 -1.33 -12.28 -8.97
N GLU A 99 -1.64 -12.82 -10.16
CA GLU A 99 -3.03 -12.88 -10.64
C GLU A 99 -3.91 -13.71 -9.70
N ASN A 100 -3.42 -14.85 -9.23
CA ASN A 100 -4.13 -15.68 -8.24
C ASN A 100 -4.33 -14.93 -6.92
N TYR A 101 -3.36 -14.13 -6.51
CA TYR A 101 -3.47 -13.28 -5.32
C TYR A 101 -4.56 -12.22 -5.48
N LEU A 102 -4.61 -11.57 -6.64
CA LEU A 102 -5.65 -10.59 -6.96
C LEU A 102 -7.05 -11.23 -6.95
N GLU A 103 -7.19 -12.38 -7.59
CA GLU A 103 -8.45 -13.13 -7.67
C GLU A 103 -8.89 -13.64 -6.29
N GLY A 104 -7.98 -14.23 -5.53
CA GLY A 104 -8.25 -14.73 -4.17
C GLY A 104 -8.71 -13.64 -3.20
N ASN A 105 -8.19 -12.43 -3.36
CA ASN A 105 -8.61 -11.27 -2.56
C ASN A 105 -9.77 -10.49 -3.18
N LYS A 106 -10.27 -10.91 -4.33
CA LYS A 106 -11.36 -10.23 -5.08
C LYS A 106 -11.05 -8.76 -5.36
N VAL A 107 -9.81 -8.49 -5.76
CA VAL A 107 -9.34 -7.13 -6.06
C VAL A 107 -10.04 -6.61 -7.31
N THR A 108 -10.67 -5.45 -7.20
CA THR A 108 -11.39 -4.78 -8.30
C THR A 108 -10.59 -3.66 -8.93
N GLU A 109 -9.84 -2.95 -8.10
CA GLU A 109 -9.01 -1.82 -8.52
C GLU A 109 -7.66 -1.86 -7.83
N ALA A 110 -6.68 -1.25 -8.47
CA ALA A 110 -5.35 -1.05 -7.89
C ALA A 110 -4.84 0.38 -8.17
N TYR A 111 -4.10 0.92 -7.23
CA TYR A 111 -3.50 2.25 -7.33
C TYR A 111 -2.00 2.12 -7.18
N ILE A 112 -1.23 2.64 -8.13
CA ILE A 112 0.23 2.61 -8.10
C ILE A 112 0.82 4.00 -8.27
N PRO A 113 2.04 4.26 -7.76
CA PRO A 113 2.68 5.55 -7.95
C PRO A 113 3.23 5.67 -9.37
N ARG A 114 3.15 6.87 -9.95
CA ARG A 114 3.75 7.18 -11.25
C ARG A 114 5.18 7.71 -11.09
N ASN A 115 5.39 8.68 -10.21
CA ASN A 115 6.67 9.36 -10.02
C ASN A 115 7.44 8.89 -8.79
N TYR A 116 6.77 8.26 -7.86
CA TYR A 116 7.37 7.80 -6.61
C TYR A 116 7.93 6.40 -6.76
N LYS A 117 9.17 6.19 -6.33
CA LYS A 117 9.77 4.87 -6.24
C LYS A 117 9.60 4.30 -4.84
N LEU A 118 8.99 3.12 -4.74
CA LEU A 118 8.88 2.41 -3.48
C LEU A 118 10.26 2.09 -2.91
N LYS A 119 10.44 2.37 -1.63
CA LYS A 119 11.68 2.12 -0.91
C LYS A 119 11.71 0.67 -0.41
N LEU A 120 12.61 -0.13 -0.94
CA LEU A 120 12.78 -1.51 -0.48
C LEU A 120 13.51 -1.51 0.86
N LYS A 121 12.94 -2.17 1.87
CA LYS A 121 13.42 -2.14 3.25
C LYS A 121 14.60 -3.09 3.52
N ASN A 122 14.68 -4.20 2.78
CA ASN A 122 15.72 -5.20 2.96
C ASN A 122 15.98 -5.95 1.64
N ARG A 123 17.00 -6.79 1.63
CA ARG A 123 17.41 -7.54 0.44
C ARG A 123 16.38 -8.59 -0.04
N ASN A 124 15.46 -9.01 0.83
CA ASN A 124 14.39 -9.94 0.49
C ASN A 124 13.15 -9.23 -0.06
N SER A 125 13.12 -7.91 0.01
CA SER A 125 12.07 -7.09 -0.57
C SER A 125 12.23 -7.00 -2.08
N PHE A 126 11.12 -6.94 -2.79
CA PHE A 126 11.11 -6.74 -4.23
C PHE A 126 10.03 -5.76 -4.68
N ASN A 127 10.25 -5.16 -5.84
CA ASN A 127 9.31 -4.20 -6.40
C ASN A 127 8.10 -4.91 -7.02
N LEU A 128 6.91 -4.60 -6.51
CA LEU A 128 5.65 -5.14 -7.02
C LEU A 128 5.11 -4.43 -8.25
N ILE A 129 5.58 -3.23 -8.57
CA ILE A 129 5.02 -2.42 -9.66
C ILE A 129 4.96 -3.17 -11.00
N PRO A 130 5.99 -3.93 -11.43
CA PRO A 130 5.91 -4.70 -12.66
C PRO A 130 4.76 -5.73 -12.69
N PHE A 131 4.42 -6.32 -11.53
CA PHE A 131 3.29 -7.24 -11.43
C PHE A 131 1.95 -6.51 -11.60
N PHE A 132 1.81 -5.34 -10.98
CA PHE A 132 0.62 -4.49 -11.15
C PHE A 132 0.42 -4.09 -12.61
N THR A 133 1.47 -3.60 -13.28
CA THR A 133 1.37 -3.12 -14.67
C THR A 133 1.01 -4.19 -15.67
N LYS A 134 1.33 -5.45 -15.38
CA LYS A 134 0.98 -6.61 -16.22
C LYS A 134 -0.33 -7.27 -15.81
N SER A 135 -0.96 -6.83 -14.73
CA SER A 135 -2.20 -7.42 -14.23
C SER A 135 -3.40 -7.02 -15.10
N LYS A 136 -4.45 -7.83 -14.99
CA LYS A 136 -5.74 -7.57 -15.66
C LYS A 136 -6.66 -6.66 -14.84
N THR A 137 -6.27 -6.31 -13.63
CA THR A 137 -7.04 -5.46 -12.72
C THR A 137 -7.08 -4.02 -13.24
N GLN A 138 -8.17 -3.32 -13.01
CA GLN A 138 -8.27 -1.89 -13.32
C GLN A 138 -7.21 -1.12 -12.51
N LEU A 139 -6.30 -0.47 -13.22
CA LEU A 139 -5.13 0.18 -12.65
C LEU A 139 -5.21 1.69 -12.77
N PHE A 140 -4.98 2.38 -11.66
CA PHE A 140 -4.87 3.84 -11.59
C PHE A 140 -3.44 4.22 -11.22
N GLU A 141 -2.82 5.07 -12.02
CA GLU A 141 -1.53 5.67 -11.71
C GLU A 141 -1.74 7.00 -11.00
N VAL A 142 -1.09 7.17 -9.86
CA VAL A 142 -1.21 8.35 -9.03
C VAL A 142 0.08 9.14 -9.06
N ASN A 143 -0.04 10.43 -9.26
CA ASN A 143 1.06 11.37 -9.26
C ASN A 143 0.86 12.37 -8.13
N TRP A 144 1.90 12.64 -7.33
CA TRP A 144 1.90 13.69 -6.34
C TRP A 144 3.24 14.39 -6.31
N ASN A 145 3.23 15.64 -5.89
CA ASN A 145 4.46 16.38 -5.71
C ASN A 145 5.15 15.92 -4.44
N THR A 146 6.32 15.31 -4.61
CA THR A 146 7.21 15.03 -3.49
C THR A 146 7.81 16.37 -3.06
N VAL A 147 7.37 16.87 -1.93
CA VAL A 147 8.13 17.94 -1.26
C VAL A 147 9.39 17.26 -0.75
N SER A 148 10.51 17.49 -1.41
CA SER A 148 11.81 17.04 -0.94
C SER A 148 12.09 17.76 0.39
N LEU A 149 11.82 17.07 1.48
CA LEU A 149 12.21 17.50 2.81
C LEU A 149 13.72 17.24 2.94
N GLU A 150 14.50 18.15 2.37
CA GLU A 150 15.92 18.24 2.63
C GLU A 150 16.17 18.83 4.02
N ASN A 151 15.57 18.33 5.05
CA ASN A 151 16.04 18.60 6.41
C ASN A 151 15.37 17.66 7.42
N SER A 152 16.19 16.99 8.15
CA SER A 152 16.01 16.00 9.18
C SER A 152 15.25 16.46 10.45
N GLU A 153 14.44 17.46 10.37
CA GLU A 153 13.71 17.96 11.54
C GLU A 153 12.22 17.85 11.31
N ASN A 154 11.63 16.67 11.21
CA ASN A 154 10.20 16.72 11.55
C ASN A 154 9.40 15.54 11.05
N GLN A 155 9.34 14.51 11.88
CA GLN A 155 8.30 13.49 11.84
C GLN A 155 6.88 14.09 11.75
N LYS A 156 6.65 15.24 12.36
CA LYS A 156 5.37 15.98 12.25
C LYS A 156 5.10 16.53 10.85
N ASN A 157 6.13 16.83 10.07
CA ASN A 157 5.98 17.38 8.73
C ASN A 157 5.61 16.33 7.69
N GLU A 158 6.03 15.06 7.85
CA GLU A 158 5.63 13.97 6.95
C GLU A 158 4.12 13.69 7.05
N ILE A 159 3.60 13.63 8.27
CA ILE A 159 2.15 13.45 8.50
C ILE A 159 1.37 14.64 7.96
N SER A 160 1.85 15.87 8.20
CA SER A 160 1.22 17.08 7.66
C SER A 160 1.24 17.11 6.15
N SER A 161 2.35 16.70 5.49
CA SER A 161 2.45 16.66 4.03
C SER A 161 1.44 15.67 3.42
N LEU A 162 1.17 14.53 4.07
CA LEU A 162 0.17 13.58 3.62
C LEU A 162 -1.22 14.21 3.53
N PHE A 163 -1.60 15.05 4.49
CA PHE A 163 -2.93 15.67 4.51
C PHE A 163 -3.06 16.90 3.62
N PHE A 164 -1.97 17.57 3.30
CA PHE A 164 -1.96 18.77 2.47
C PHE A 164 -1.56 18.51 1.01
N THR A 165 -0.98 17.35 0.71
CA THR A 165 -0.63 16.98 -0.67
C THR A 165 -1.86 16.43 -1.39
N HIS A 166 -2.15 16.95 -2.57
CA HIS A 166 -3.21 16.43 -3.43
C HIS A 166 -2.61 15.48 -4.46
N GLY A 167 -2.97 14.21 -4.36
CA GLY A 167 -2.69 13.22 -5.40
C GLY A 167 -3.66 13.41 -6.57
N GLN A 168 -3.15 13.33 -7.79
CA GLN A 168 -3.95 13.36 -9.01
C GLN A 168 -3.83 12.03 -9.74
N ILE A 169 -4.95 11.55 -10.26
CA ILE A 169 -4.95 10.39 -11.14
C ILE A 169 -4.37 10.83 -12.49
N ALA A 170 -3.33 10.15 -12.93
CA ALA A 170 -2.74 10.38 -14.24
C ALA A 170 -3.58 9.69 -15.32
N HIS A 171 -3.93 10.44 -16.31
CA HIS A 171 -4.65 9.97 -17.48
C HIS A 171 -3.70 9.59 -18.62
#